data_4ad8db50962c39351adb2ca303d7aa8c
#
_entry.id   4ad8db50962c39351adb2ca303d7aa8c
#
_cell.length_a   1.000
_cell.length_b   1.000
_cell.length_c   1.000
_cell.angle_alpha   90.00
_cell.angle_beta   90.00
_cell.angle_gamma   90.00
#
_symmetry.space_group_name_H-M   'P 1'
#
loop_
_entity.id
_entity.type
_entity.pdbx_description
1 polymer ?
#
loop_
_entity_poly.entity_id
_entity_poly.type
_entity_poly.pdbx_seq_one_letter_code
_entity_poly.pdbx_strand_id
1 'polypeptide(L)'
;MIKVSYIICFLISFTLIAFPQKQSTKQQLEKGKALAKNCVNCHGTTTAVLADPLQRIRKVRTADYIYKLMQNPMQFADENATAKKVFAKRGLQMPAFANLSKEDVNAVLDYFDSLPYSSSK
;
A
#
# COMPACT_ATOMS: atom_id res chain seq x y z
N MET A 1 50.26 -25.95 -43.51
CA MET A 1 50.16 -25.46 -42.10
C MET A 1 48.94 -24.58 -41.99
N ILE A 2 47.86 -25.14 -41.47
CA ILE A 2 46.61 -24.42 -41.37
C ILE A 2 46.56 -23.82 -39.96
N LYS A 3 46.68 -22.49 -39.86
CA LYS A 3 46.47 -21.76 -38.60
C LYS A 3 44.98 -21.57 -38.38
N VAL A 4 44.40 -22.37 -37.48
CA VAL A 4 43.02 -22.21 -37.05
C VAL A 4 42.99 -21.09 -36.03
N SER A 5 42.46 -19.94 -36.50
CA SER A 5 42.24 -18.76 -35.64
C SER A 5 40.94 -18.98 -34.91
N TYR A 6 41.01 -19.33 -33.60
CA TYR A 6 39.86 -19.41 -32.73
C TYR A 6 39.37 -18.01 -32.41
N ILE A 7 38.36 -17.55 -33.13
CA ILE A 7 37.58 -16.38 -32.76
C ILE A 7 36.65 -16.83 -31.65
N ILE A 8 37.05 -16.56 -30.39
CA ILE A 8 36.20 -16.74 -29.22
C ILE A 8 35.22 -15.57 -29.25
N CYS A 9 34.03 -15.81 -29.79
CA CYS A 9 32.88 -14.94 -29.63
C CYS A 9 32.40 -15.00 -28.16
N PHE A 10 32.88 -14.05 -27.37
CA PHE A 10 32.42 -13.86 -26.00
C PHE A 10 31.01 -13.23 -26.06
N LEU A 11 29.99 -14.10 -26.16
CA LEU A 11 28.61 -13.68 -26.03
C LEU A 11 28.38 -13.27 -24.59
N ILE A 12 28.52 -11.98 -24.32
CA ILE A 12 28.09 -11.37 -23.08
C ILE A 12 26.56 -11.44 -23.09
N SER A 13 26.03 -12.51 -22.48
CA SER A 13 24.62 -12.61 -22.16
C SER A 13 24.30 -11.54 -21.09
N PHE A 14 23.88 -10.39 -21.57
CA PHE A 14 23.32 -9.34 -20.72
C PHE A 14 21.95 -9.84 -20.24
N THR A 15 21.93 -10.59 -19.15
CA THR A 15 20.70 -10.94 -18.45
C THR A 15 20.12 -9.65 -17.91
N LEU A 16 19.14 -9.09 -18.61
CA LEU A 16 18.25 -8.05 -18.11
C LEU A 16 17.53 -8.64 -16.89
N ILE A 17 18.07 -8.34 -15.72
CA ILE A 17 17.35 -8.58 -14.46
C ILE A 17 16.20 -7.58 -14.48
N ALA A 18 15.05 -8.01 -14.99
CA ALA A 18 13.82 -7.27 -14.86
C ALA A 18 13.46 -7.29 -13.36
N PHE A 19 13.78 -6.21 -12.67
CA PHE A 19 13.21 -5.98 -11.34
C PHE A 19 11.70 -5.98 -11.52
N PRO A 20 10.94 -6.83 -10.81
CA PRO A 20 9.50 -6.77 -10.84
C PRO A 20 9.08 -5.43 -10.25
N GLN A 21 8.86 -4.44 -11.09
CA GLN A 21 8.10 -3.27 -10.67
C GLN A 21 6.75 -3.81 -10.24
N LYS A 22 6.43 -3.62 -8.97
CA LYS A 22 5.15 -4.02 -8.37
C LYS A 22 4.05 -3.13 -8.95
N GLN A 23 3.74 -3.38 -10.22
CA GLN A 23 2.58 -2.80 -10.86
C GLN A 23 1.37 -3.52 -10.29
N SER A 24 0.48 -2.78 -9.63
CA SER A 24 -0.76 -3.34 -9.13
C SER A 24 -1.53 -3.94 -10.31
N THR A 25 -1.62 -5.25 -10.34
CA THR A 25 -2.38 -5.93 -11.39
C THR A 25 -3.86 -5.55 -11.27
N LYS A 26 -4.60 -5.59 -12.37
CA LYS A 26 -6.06 -5.37 -12.35
C LYS A 26 -6.74 -6.22 -11.27
N GLN A 27 -6.33 -7.48 -11.15
CA GLN A 27 -6.84 -8.40 -10.12
C GLN A 27 -6.57 -7.89 -8.70
N GLN A 28 -5.41 -7.31 -8.42
CA GLN A 28 -5.08 -6.75 -7.12
C GLN A 28 -5.92 -5.52 -6.80
N LEU A 29 -6.17 -4.65 -7.78
CA LEU A 29 -7.05 -3.50 -7.61
C LEU A 29 -8.50 -3.91 -7.35
N GLU A 30 -9.03 -4.91 -8.06
CA GLU A 30 -10.37 -5.44 -7.82
C GLU A 30 -10.49 -6.08 -6.42
N LYS A 31 -9.48 -6.84 -6.00
CA LYS A 31 -9.40 -7.37 -4.63
C LYS A 31 -9.40 -6.24 -3.60
N GLY A 32 -8.56 -5.23 -3.81
CA GLY A 32 -8.48 -4.06 -2.93
C GLY A 32 -9.80 -3.30 -2.84
N LYS A 33 -10.48 -3.09 -3.97
CA LYS A 33 -11.80 -2.48 -4.04
C LYS A 33 -12.84 -3.26 -3.25
N ALA A 34 -12.85 -4.57 -3.36
CA ALA A 34 -13.78 -5.43 -2.63
C ALA A 34 -13.55 -5.34 -1.11
N LEU A 35 -12.29 -5.38 -0.66
CA LEU A 35 -11.91 -5.27 0.74
C LEU A 35 -12.14 -3.86 1.31
N ALA A 36 -11.97 -2.82 0.50
CA ALA A 36 -12.10 -1.42 0.90
C ALA A 36 -13.55 -0.97 1.20
N LYS A 37 -14.56 -1.80 0.92
CA LYS A 37 -15.98 -1.43 1.13
C LYS A 37 -16.26 -0.91 2.55
N ASN A 38 -15.63 -1.49 3.56
CA ASN A 38 -15.78 -1.05 4.94
C ASN A 38 -14.96 0.21 5.28
N CYS A 39 -13.96 0.53 4.47
CA CYS A 39 -13.08 1.69 4.67
C CYS A 39 -13.72 2.98 4.14
N VAL A 40 -14.41 2.89 2.99
CA VAL A 40 -14.95 4.07 2.29
C VAL A 40 -16.03 4.80 3.06
N ASN A 41 -16.72 4.14 3.98
CA ASN A 41 -17.75 4.77 4.82
C ASN A 41 -17.17 5.89 5.71
N CYS A 42 -15.93 5.73 6.17
CA CYS A 42 -15.26 6.71 7.02
C CYS A 42 -14.22 7.53 6.24
N HIS A 43 -13.44 6.87 5.37
CA HIS A 43 -12.34 7.52 4.67
C HIS A 43 -12.74 8.16 3.33
N GLY A 44 -13.93 7.81 2.80
CA GLY A 44 -14.36 8.27 1.49
C GLY A 44 -13.51 7.68 0.35
N THR A 45 -13.82 8.07 -0.88
CA THR A 45 -13.07 7.65 -2.07
C THR A 45 -12.28 8.80 -2.70
N THR A 46 -12.75 10.03 -2.57
CA THR A 46 -12.11 11.23 -3.13
C THR A 46 -11.94 12.33 -2.11
N THR A 47 -12.84 12.41 -1.15
CA THR A 47 -12.83 13.40 -0.07
C THR A 47 -13.00 12.72 1.28
N ALA A 48 -12.50 13.36 2.34
CA ALA A 48 -12.72 12.90 3.71
C ALA A 48 -14.22 12.92 4.06
N VAL A 49 -14.68 11.88 4.75
CA VAL A 49 -16.04 11.81 5.32
C VAL A 49 -15.95 11.99 6.83
N LEU A 50 -15.43 10.98 7.55
CA LEU A 50 -15.23 11.02 9.00
C LEU A 50 -13.73 10.96 9.36
N ALA A 51 -12.91 10.38 8.50
CA ALA A 51 -11.47 10.22 8.69
C ALA A 51 -10.71 10.76 7.45
N ASP A 52 -9.39 10.92 7.58
CA ASP A 52 -8.57 11.40 6.48
C ASP A 52 -8.60 10.43 5.29
N PRO A 53 -8.58 10.93 4.05
CA PRO A 53 -8.53 10.09 2.85
C PRO A 53 -7.31 9.19 2.87
N LEU A 54 -7.47 7.96 2.39
CA LEU A 54 -6.39 6.97 2.36
C LEU A 54 -5.45 7.12 1.15
N GLN A 55 -5.86 7.89 0.14
CA GLN A 55 -4.99 8.20 -0.97
C GLN A 55 -3.69 8.84 -0.46
N ARG A 56 -2.56 8.31 -0.94
CA ARG A 56 -1.23 8.82 -0.59
C ARG A 56 -0.81 8.60 0.87
N ILE A 57 -1.57 7.83 1.68
CA ILE A 57 -1.20 7.54 3.08
C ILE A 57 0.20 6.93 3.17
N ARG A 58 0.61 6.14 2.18
CA ARG A 58 1.96 5.54 2.10
C ARG A 58 3.09 6.57 1.94
N LYS A 59 2.79 7.82 1.63
CA LYS A 59 3.80 8.91 1.60
C LYS A 59 4.15 9.42 2.98
N VAL A 60 3.28 9.22 3.96
CA VAL A 60 3.42 9.75 5.32
C VAL A 60 3.48 8.66 6.39
N ARG A 61 3.17 7.42 6.05
CA ARG A 61 3.19 6.26 6.96
C ARG A 61 3.77 5.05 6.26
N THR A 62 4.56 4.26 6.99
CA THR A 62 5.10 3.00 6.46
C THR A 62 4.01 1.94 6.35
N ALA A 63 4.20 0.97 5.47
CA ALA A 63 3.26 -0.15 5.31
C ALA A 63 3.11 -0.96 6.62
N ASP A 64 4.19 -1.12 7.38
CA ASP A 64 4.16 -1.82 8.68
C ASP A 64 3.35 -1.03 9.72
N TYR A 65 3.50 0.30 9.77
CA TYR A 65 2.68 1.17 10.62
C TYR A 65 1.18 0.98 10.30
N ILE A 66 0.81 1.06 9.01
CA ILE A 66 -0.58 0.95 8.58
C ILE A 66 -1.13 -0.44 8.92
N TYR A 67 -0.37 -1.50 8.65
CA TYR A 67 -0.76 -2.87 8.95
C TYR A 67 -1.02 -3.07 10.46
N LYS A 68 -0.09 -2.68 11.32
CA LYS A 68 -0.23 -2.80 12.79
C LYS A 68 -1.43 -2.01 13.31
N LEU A 69 -1.61 -0.78 12.79
CA LEU A 69 -2.76 0.04 13.13
C LEU A 69 -4.08 -0.68 12.79
N MET A 70 -4.17 -1.30 11.61
CA MET A 70 -5.37 -2.00 11.18
C MET A 70 -5.65 -3.27 11.98
N GLN A 71 -4.62 -3.97 12.46
CA GLN A 71 -4.79 -5.19 13.25
C GLN A 71 -5.45 -4.93 14.60
N ASN A 72 -4.99 -3.93 15.33
CA ASN A 72 -5.52 -3.55 16.64
C ASN A 72 -5.31 -2.04 16.88
N PRO A 73 -6.22 -1.18 16.40
CA PRO A 73 -6.06 0.27 16.46
C PRO A 73 -5.91 0.80 17.89
N MET A 74 -6.61 0.23 18.85
CA MET A 74 -6.59 0.69 20.25
C MET A 74 -5.25 0.41 20.88
N GLN A 75 -4.79 -0.84 20.85
CA GLN A 75 -3.47 -1.20 21.38
C GLN A 75 -2.37 -0.41 20.69
N PHE A 76 -2.43 -0.30 19.36
CA PHE A 76 -1.44 0.46 18.61
C PHE A 76 -1.40 1.94 19.00
N ALA A 77 -2.55 2.55 19.28
CA ALA A 77 -2.61 3.94 19.75
C ALA A 77 -2.05 4.10 21.16
N ASP A 78 -2.20 3.12 22.03
CA ASP A 78 -1.59 3.17 23.38
C ASP A 78 -0.06 3.09 23.32
N GLU A 79 0.48 2.35 22.36
CA GLU A 79 1.91 2.15 22.17
C GLU A 79 2.55 3.22 21.23
N ASN A 80 1.74 3.99 20.51
CA ASN A 80 2.21 4.92 19.48
C ASN A 80 1.64 6.32 19.64
N ALA A 81 2.45 7.26 20.11
CA ALA A 81 2.04 8.64 20.39
C ALA A 81 1.44 9.37 19.17
N THR A 82 1.88 9.06 17.94
CA THR A 82 1.32 9.65 16.72
C THR A 82 -0.10 9.16 16.47
N ALA A 83 -0.35 7.85 16.56
CA ALA A 83 -1.68 7.27 16.43
C ALA A 83 -2.63 7.78 17.51
N LYS A 84 -2.17 7.85 18.75
CA LYS A 84 -2.92 8.41 19.88
C LYS A 84 -3.38 9.84 19.63
N LYS A 85 -2.49 10.70 19.14
CA LYS A 85 -2.83 12.09 18.79
C LYS A 85 -3.86 12.17 17.67
N VAL A 86 -3.74 11.34 16.64
CA VAL A 86 -4.70 11.32 15.53
C VAL A 86 -6.09 10.91 16.01
N PHE A 87 -6.19 9.86 16.80
CA PHE A 87 -7.48 9.40 17.35
C PHE A 87 -8.10 10.43 18.28
N ALA A 88 -7.32 11.03 19.18
CA ALA A 88 -7.79 12.08 20.06
C ALA A 88 -8.33 13.29 19.30
N LYS A 89 -7.64 13.71 18.21
CA LYS A 89 -8.07 14.83 17.37
C LYS A 89 -9.38 14.56 16.64
N ARG A 90 -9.61 13.31 16.20
CA ARG A 90 -10.79 12.94 15.41
C ARG A 90 -11.99 12.56 16.28
N GLY A 91 -11.77 12.17 17.53
CA GLY A 91 -12.83 11.68 18.43
C GLY A 91 -13.47 10.37 17.98
N LEU A 92 -12.88 9.70 16.99
CA LEU A 92 -13.37 8.45 16.41
C LEU A 92 -12.29 7.39 16.50
N GLN A 93 -12.71 6.16 16.74
CA GLN A 93 -11.84 4.99 16.75
C GLN A 93 -12.07 4.17 15.49
N MET A 94 -10.98 3.82 14.83
CA MET A 94 -11.03 2.89 13.72
C MET A 94 -11.34 1.48 14.24
N PRO A 95 -12.25 0.71 13.63
CA PRO A 95 -12.46 -0.69 13.99
C PRO A 95 -11.23 -1.53 13.62
N ALA A 96 -11.03 -2.65 14.33
CA ALA A 96 -9.96 -3.59 14.02
C ALA A 96 -10.31 -4.42 12.76
N PHE A 97 -9.30 -4.67 11.94
CA PHE A 97 -9.37 -5.54 10.76
C PHE A 97 -8.33 -6.67 10.87
N ALA A 98 -8.34 -7.37 12.00
CA ALA A 98 -7.35 -8.38 12.35
C ALA A 98 -7.31 -9.59 11.39
N ASN A 99 -8.35 -9.79 10.59
CA ASN A 99 -8.44 -10.85 9.58
C ASN A 99 -7.76 -10.51 8.24
N LEU A 100 -7.32 -9.25 8.03
CA LEU A 100 -6.63 -8.87 6.81
C LEU A 100 -5.14 -9.23 6.89
N SER A 101 -4.62 -9.90 5.87
CA SER A 101 -3.20 -10.15 5.71
C SER A 101 -2.46 -8.86 5.28
N LYS A 102 -1.13 -8.87 5.32
CA LYS A 102 -0.33 -7.75 4.78
C LYS A 102 -0.60 -7.51 3.28
N GLU A 103 -0.82 -8.58 2.53
CA GLU A 103 -1.16 -8.55 1.12
C GLU A 103 -2.54 -7.92 0.90
N ASP A 104 -3.51 -8.23 1.75
CA ASP A 104 -4.85 -7.64 1.71
C ASP A 104 -4.79 -6.14 1.99
N VAL A 105 -4.06 -5.73 3.02
CA VAL A 105 -3.84 -4.32 3.33
C VAL A 105 -3.17 -3.60 2.17
N ASN A 106 -2.14 -4.20 1.55
CA ASN A 106 -1.50 -3.62 0.37
C ASN A 106 -2.47 -3.48 -0.81
N ALA A 107 -3.34 -4.48 -1.04
CA ALA A 107 -4.36 -4.41 -2.09
C ALA A 107 -5.35 -3.25 -1.85
N VAL A 108 -5.80 -3.08 -0.61
CA VAL A 108 -6.66 -1.94 -0.21
C VAL A 108 -5.95 -0.61 -0.49
N LEU A 109 -4.69 -0.47 -0.11
CA LEU A 109 -3.92 0.76 -0.33
C LEU A 109 -3.66 1.01 -1.81
N ASP A 110 -3.37 -0.03 -2.61
CA ASP A 110 -3.22 0.07 -4.06
C ASP A 110 -4.52 0.58 -4.72
N TYR A 111 -5.66 0.10 -4.25
CA TYR A 111 -6.95 0.59 -4.71
C TYR A 111 -7.13 2.09 -4.40
N PHE A 112 -6.89 2.52 -3.16
CA PHE A 112 -7.01 3.94 -2.81
C PHE A 112 -6.02 4.82 -3.57
N ASP A 113 -4.78 4.36 -3.78
CA ASP A 113 -3.77 5.09 -4.56
C ASP A 113 -4.13 5.19 -6.05
N SER A 114 -4.98 4.30 -6.57
CA SER A 114 -5.51 4.35 -7.94
C SER A 114 -6.64 5.37 -8.13
N LEU A 115 -7.24 5.84 -7.03
CA LEU A 115 -8.34 6.80 -7.08
C LEU A 115 -7.81 8.25 -7.25
N PRO A 116 -8.57 9.11 -7.91
CA PRO A 116 -8.21 10.51 -8.00
C PRO A 116 -8.15 11.15 -6.60
N TYR A 117 -7.07 11.86 -6.33
CA TYR A 117 -6.91 12.61 -5.07
C TYR A 117 -7.48 14.01 -5.23
N SER A 118 -8.51 14.34 -4.46
CA SER A 118 -9.00 15.70 -4.32
C SER A 118 -8.41 16.30 -3.04
N SER A 119 -7.47 17.23 -3.19
CA SER A 119 -7.09 18.09 -2.07
C SER A 119 -8.26 19.03 -1.80
N SER A 120 -9.11 18.72 -0.83
CA SER A 120 -10.02 19.75 -0.30
C SER A 120 -9.16 20.87 0.27
N LYS A 121 -9.26 22.05 -0.33
CA LYS A 121 -8.75 23.28 0.26
C LYS A 121 -9.55 23.62 1.50
#